data_b621747d0edc979cd76005fb111da9b0
#
_entry.id   b621747d0edc979cd76005fb111da9b0
#
_cell.length_a   1.000
_cell.length_b   1.000
_cell.length_c   1.000
_cell.angle_alpha   90.00
_cell.angle_beta   90.00
_cell.angle_gamma   90.00
#
_symmetry.space_group_name_H-M   'P 1'
#
loop_
_entity.id
_entity.type
_entity.pdbx_description
1 polymer ?
#
loop_
_entity_poly.entity_id
_entity_poly.type
_entity_poly.pdbx_seq_one_letter_code
_entity_poly.pdbx_strand_id
1 'polypeptide(L)'
;MVLVTYAGLIAVRPTSEHGVGGPIALLALVGYTLGALLIVSGAVARLPPTTVALLPVAITVNIVMGKIVYFSGLPLQLDSIGTVLVGVVAGPAAGAATGALASVIVGMTITPGALPYAVTAAMIGFTAGMLARAGLFRRLPTAVLAGGLIGVVAGVISAPITAFVFGNASGSVGQSALIATFQAFGNGMLKAATLQGLVADPLDKALTVVLAMAILKGLPPGFLHRFPFVRDQHILASRSDLVRAG
;
A
#
# COMPACT_ATOMS: atom_id res chain seq x y z
N MET A 1 -3.22 -18.46 0.13
CA MET A 1 -3.63 -18.12 1.52
C MET A 1 -4.34 -16.78 1.59
N VAL A 2 -3.73 -15.67 1.20
CA VAL A 2 -4.31 -14.31 1.21
C VAL A 2 -5.68 -14.21 0.51
N LEU A 3 -5.77 -14.69 -0.74
CA LEU A 3 -7.03 -14.70 -1.50
C LEU A 3 -8.10 -15.62 -0.85
N VAL A 4 -7.68 -16.72 -0.25
CA VAL A 4 -8.58 -17.62 0.47
C VAL A 4 -9.13 -16.96 1.73
N THR A 5 -8.27 -16.27 2.50
CA THR A 5 -8.71 -15.51 3.69
C THR A 5 -9.66 -14.37 3.28
N TYR A 6 -9.35 -13.66 2.21
CA TYR A 6 -10.20 -12.61 1.66
C TYR A 6 -11.56 -13.13 1.20
N ALA A 7 -11.58 -14.20 0.40
CA ALA A 7 -12.81 -14.84 -0.05
C ALA A 7 -13.64 -15.40 1.12
N GLY A 8 -12.98 -15.99 2.12
CA GLY A 8 -13.61 -16.47 3.33
C GLY A 8 -14.29 -15.36 4.13
N LEU A 9 -13.65 -14.20 4.29
CA LEU A 9 -14.22 -13.03 4.96
C LEU A 9 -15.46 -12.50 4.23
N ILE A 10 -15.40 -12.43 2.90
CA ILE A 10 -16.56 -12.00 2.10
C ILE A 10 -17.70 -13.01 2.17
N ALA A 11 -17.41 -14.32 2.15
CA ALA A 11 -18.40 -15.37 2.14
C ALA A 11 -19.13 -15.51 3.49
N VAL A 12 -18.40 -15.41 4.59
CA VAL A 12 -18.96 -15.61 5.94
C VAL A 12 -19.73 -14.39 6.43
N ARG A 13 -19.43 -13.18 5.92
CA ARG A 13 -20.07 -11.91 6.31
C ARG A 13 -20.34 -11.86 7.81
N PRO A 14 -19.30 -11.76 8.66
CA PRO A 14 -19.52 -11.75 10.09
C PRO A 14 -20.52 -10.64 10.44
N THR A 15 -21.68 -11.03 10.94
CA THR A 15 -22.69 -10.09 11.39
C THR A 15 -22.18 -9.39 12.65
N SER A 16 -22.52 -8.12 12.76
CA SER A 16 -22.06 -7.17 13.78
C SER A 16 -22.29 -7.56 15.26
N GLU A 17 -22.90 -8.70 15.52
CA GLU A 17 -23.25 -9.14 16.88
C GLU A 17 -22.05 -9.64 17.71
N HIS A 18 -20.92 -9.95 17.09
CA HIS A 18 -19.76 -10.56 17.79
C HIS A 18 -18.54 -9.64 17.93
N GLY A 19 -18.65 -8.35 17.73
CA GLY A 19 -17.58 -7.38 17.98
C GLY A 19 -16.22 -7.72 17.34
N VAL A 20 -15.25 -6.83 17.51
CA VAL A 20 -13.87 -6.93 16.98
C VAL A 20 -13.05 -8.13 17.51
N GLY A 21 -13.58 -8.95 18.41
CA GLY A 21 -12.93 -10.09 19.05
C GLY A 21 -13.45 -11.48 18.67
N GLY A 22 -14.30 -11.61 17.65
CA GLY A 22 -14.86 -12.91 17.26
C GLY A 22 -13.83 -13.83 16.59
N PRO A 23 -14.10 -15.16 16.54
CA PRO A 23 -13.20 -16.16 15.96
C PRO A 23 -12.87 -15.88 14.48
N ILE A 24 -13.77 -15.22 13.77
CA ILE A 24 -13.58 -14.85 12.35
C ILE A 24 -12.57 -13.70 12.21
N ALA A 25 -12.60 -12.71 13.10
CA ALA A 25 -11.59 -11.66 13.12
C ALA A 25 -10.20 -12.23 13.41
N LEU A 26 -10.13 -13.24 14.28
CA LEU A 26 -8.88 -13.93 14.62
C LEU A 26 -8.37 -14.78 13.46
N LEU A 27 -9.24 -15.49 12.73
CA LEU A 27 -8.89 -16.19 11.50
C LEU A 27 -8.40 -15.25 10.41
N ALA A 28 -9.04 -14.08 10.26
CA ALA A 28 -8.59 -13.06 9.34
C ALA A 28 -7.20 -12.52 9.70
N LEU A 29 -7.00 -12.17 10.97
CA LEU A 29 -5.73 -11.69 11.50
C LEU A 29 -4.61 -12.70 11.24
N VAL A 30 -4.82 -13.97 11.62
CA VAL A 30 -3.85 -15.05 11.42
C VAL A 30 -3.61 -15.28 9.94
N GLY A 31 -4.67 -15.38 9.12
CA GLY A 31 -4.55 -15.64 7.69
C GLY A 31 -3.80 -14.55 6.94
N TYR A 32 -4.07 -13.27 7.23
CA TYR A 32 -3.36 -12.15 6.61
C TYR A 32 -1.93 -12.04 7.11
N THR A 33 -1.67 -12.25 8.41
CA THR A 33 -0.31 -12.22 8.96
C THR A 33 0.55 -13.32 8.37
N LEU A 34 0.07 -14.56 8.35
CA LEU A 34 0.79 -15.68 7.73
C LEU A 34 0.99 -15.45 6.23
N GLY A 35 -0.02 -14.94 5.52
CA GLY A 35 0.10 -14.58 4.11
C GLY A 35 1.18 -13.53 3.87
N ALA A 36 1.24 -12.49 4.70
CA ALA A 36 2.26 -11.45 4.62
C ALA A 36 3.66 -12.01 4.93
N LEU A 37 3.81 -12.86 5.95
CA LEU A 37 5.07 -13.51 6.28
C LEU A 37 5.58 -14.42 5.16
N LEU A 38 4.69 -15.15 4.49
CA LEU A 38 5.04 -15.96 3.32
C LEU A 38 5.49 -15.11 2.13
N ILE A 39 4.84 -13.97 1.88
CA ILE A 39 5.26 -13.02 0.84
C ILE A 39 6.65 -12.48 1.17
N VAL A 40 6.88 -12.07 2.41
CA VAL A 40 8.17 -11.54 2.87
C VAL A 40 9.27 -12.58 2.75
N SER A 41 9.08 -13.78 3.29
CA SER A 41 10.10 -14.83 3.26
C SER A 41 10.45 -15.26 1.83
N GLY A 42 9.45 -15.42 0.97
CA GLY A 42 9.65 -15.80 -0.43
C GLY A 42 10.26 -14.71 -1.29
N ALA A 43 9.95 -13.44 -1.01
CA ALA A 43 10.46 -12.30 -1.78
C ALA A 43 11.85 -11.89 -1.33
N VAL A 44 12.08 -11.70 -0.02
CA VAL A 44 13.36 -11.18 0.52
C VAL A 44 14.53 -12.11 0.18
N ALA A 45 14.32 -13.43 0.23
CA ALA A 45 15.35 -14.40 -0.12
C ALA A 45 15.86 -14.30 -1.58
N ARG A 46 15.09 -13.65 -2.44
CA ARG A 46 15.42 -13.49 -3.87
C ARG A 46 15.85 -12.08 -4.25
N LEU A 47 15.86 -11.14 -3.29
CA LEU A 47 16.21 -9.74 -3.57
C LEU A 47 17.74 -9.55 -3.59
N PRO A 48 18.26 -8.71 -4.50
CA PRO A 48 19.66 -8.29 -4.46
C PRO A 48 20.00 -7.60 -3.13
N PRO A 49 21.24 -7.72 -2.63
CA PRO A 49 21.66 -7.07 -1.38
C PRO A 49 21.42 -5.55 -1.37
N THR A 50 21.58 -4.89 -2.51
CA THR A 50 21.31 -3.45 -2.68
C THR A 50 19.84 -3.10 -2.42
N THR A 51 18.92 -3.95 -2.84
CA THR A 51 17.49 -3.80 -2.58
C THR A 51 17.17 -4.06 -1.11
N VAL A 52 17.76 -5.11 -0.52
CA VAL A 52 17.56 -5.43 0.91
C VAL A 52 18.01 -4.26 1.79
N ALA A 53 19.14 -3.63 1.47
CA ALA A 53 19.64 -2.45 2.19
C ALA A 53 18.72 -1.22 2.09
N LEU A 54 17.89 -1.13 1.04
CA LEU A 54 16.93 -0.03 0.87
C LEU A 54 15.67 -0.22 1.73
N LEU A 55 15.31 -1.46 2.08
CA LEU A 55 14.07 -1.76 2.81
C LEU A 55 13.92 -1.01 4.14
N PRO A 56 14.93 -0.98 5.04
CA PRO A 56 14.80 -0.26 6.30
C PRO A 56 14.51 1.23 6.12
N VAL A 57 15.17 1.87 5.16
CA VAL A 57 14.97 3.29 4.86
C VAL A 57 13.55 3.54 4.35
N ALA A 58 13.09 2.72 3.41
CA ALA A 58 11.74 2.82 2.85
C ALA A 58 10.65 2.59 3.91
N ILE A 59 10.85 1.61 4.80
CA ILE A 59 9.93 1.33 5.91
C ILE A 59 9.90 2.50 6.89
N THR A 60 11.05 3.08 7.22
CA THR A 60 11.12 4.26 8.09
C THR A 60 10.35 5.44 7.49
N VAL A 61 10.51 5.70 6.19
CA VAL A 61 9.74 6.74 5.48
C VAL A 61 8.24 6.47 5.58
N ASN A 62 7.80 5.25 5.38
CA ASN A 62 6.39 4.88 5.53
C ASN A 62 5.86 5.17 6.93
N ILE A 63 6.59 4.75 7.96
CA ILE A 63 6.17 4.92 9.37
C ILE A 63 6.11 6.40 9.73
N VAL A 64 7.15 7.17 9.41
CA VAL A 64 7.23 8.59 9.75
C VAL A 64 6.12 9.38 9.05
N MET A 65 5.99 9.22 7.74
CA MET A 65 4.98 9.95 6.97
C MET A 65 3.56 9.54 7.37
N GLY A 66 3.31 8.24 7.55
CA GLY A 66 2.02 7.75 8.02
C GLY A 66 1.63 8.31 9.38
N LYS A 67 2.57 8.43 10.31
CA LYS A 67 2.31 9.03 11.63
C LYS A 67 2.06 10.53 11.56
N ILE A 68 2.83 11.28 10.78
CA ILE A 68 2.61 12.72 10.59
C ILE A 68 1.18 12.97 10.08
N VAL A 69 0.75 12.22 9.05
CA VAL A 69 -0.57 12.39 8.45
C VAL A 69 -1.68 11.88 9.37
N TYR A 70 -1.47 10.78 10.09
CA TYR A 70 -2.44 10.28 11.06
C TYR A 70 -2.82 11.34 12.10
N PHE A 71 -1.84 12.07 12.64
CA PHE A 71 -2.08 13.13 13.61
C PHE A 71 -2.71 14.40 13.01
N SER A 72 -2.68 14.58 11.69
CA SER A 72 -3.33 15.71 11.04
C SER A 72 -4.87 15.59 10.99
N GLY A 73 -5.42 14.39 11.23
CA GLY A 73 -6.85 14.11 11.15
C GLY A 73 -7.41 14.06 9.72
N LEU A 74 -6.57 14.19 8.70
CA LEU A 74 -6.98 14.09 7.30
C LEU A 74 -7.40 12.65 6.95
N PRO A 75 -8.32 12.44 5.98
CA PRO A 75 -8.70 11.12 5.49
C PRO A 75 -7.65 10.51 4.54
N LEU A 76 -6.38 10.83 4.75
CA LEU A 76 -5.22 10.35 4.00
C LEU A 76 -4.31 9.55 4.93
N GLN A 77 -3.43 8.72 4.36
CA GLN A 77 -2.49 7.89 5.14
C GLN A 77 -1.03 8.20 4.81
N LEU A 78 -0.67 8.37 3.53
CA LEU A 78 0.69 8.60 3.02
C LEU A 78 1.76 7.65 3.61
N ASP A 79 1.33 6.48 4.04
CA ASP A 79 2.12 5.45 4.74
C ASP A 79 2.82 4.47 3.79
N SER A 80 2.79 4.74 2.49
CA SER A 80 3.27 3.83 1.46
C SER A 80 4.25 4.47 0.46
N ILE A 81 4.80 5.65 0.78
CA ILE A 81 5.77 6.35 -0.08
C ILE A 81 7.00 5.47 -0.34
N GLY A 82 7.60 4.92 0.72
CA GLY A 82 8.74 4.01 0.60
C GLY A 82 8.39 2.71 -0.11
N THR A 83 7.17 2.17 0.11
CA THR A 83 6.67 0.99 -0.59
C THR A 83 6.58 1.22 -2.10
N VAL A 84 6.02 2.35 -2.51
CA VAL A 84 5.95 2.75 -3.93
C VAL A 84 7.35 2.97 -4.50
N LEU A 85 8.21 3.69 -3.76
CA LEU A 85 9.61 3.90 -4.15
C LEU A 85 10.32 2.58 -4.46
N VAL A 86 10.28 1.62 -3.54
CA VAL A 86 10.93 0.32 -3.73
C VAL A 86 10.27 -0.44 -4.89
N GLY A 87 8.95 -0.40 -5.01
CA GLY A 87 8.24 -1.01 -6.14
C GLY A 87 8.72 -0.47 -7.49
N VAL A 88 8.89 0.85 -7.60
CA VAL A 88 9.35 1.51 -8.82
C VAL A 88 10.83 1.24 -9.11
N VAL A 89 11.68 1.21 -8.08
CA VAL A 89 13.15 1.09 -8.26
C VAL A 89 13.62 -0.35 -8.33
N ALA A 90 12.99 -1.25 -7.56
CA ALA A 90 13.45 -2.64 -7.41
C ALA A 90 12.44 -3.69 -7.88
N GLY A 91 11.28 -3.25 -8.37
CA GLY A 91 10.28 -4.11 -9.00
C GLY A 91 9.19 -4.64 -8.08
N PRO A 92 8.22 -5.39 -8.65
CA PRO A 92 6.99 -5.76 -7.96
C PRO A 92 7.21 -6.58 -6.68
N ALA A 93 8.12 -7.56 -6.73
CA ALA A 93 8.40 -8.43 -5.58
C ALA A 93 9.02 -7.66 -4.40
N ALA A 94 9.95 -6.73 -4.70
CA ALA A 94 10.58 -5.88 -3.70
C ALA A 94 9.58 -4.91 -3.07
N GLY A 95 8.73 -4.27 -3.89
CA GLY A 95 7.66 -3.41 -3.41
C GLY A 95 6.67 -4.15 -2.52
N ALA A 96 6.22 -5.35 -2.92
CA ALA A 96 5.34 -6.18 -2.13
C ALA A 96 5.95 -6.55 -0.77
N ALA A 97 7.21 -6.97 -0.76
CA ALA A 97 7.93 -7.29 0.47
C ALA A 97 8.07 -6.08 1.39
N THR A 98 8.38 -4.90 0.84
CA THR A 98 8.49 -3.65 1.60
C THR A 98 7.18 -3.30 2.29
N GLY A 99 6.05 -3.33 1.54
CA GLY A 99 4.73 -3.01 2.08
C GLY A 99 4.32 -4.00 3.17
N ALA A 100 4.46 -5.30 2.92
CA ALA A 100 4.13 -6.34 3.90
C ALA A 100 4.98 -6.19 5.17
N LEU A 101 6.31 -6.02 5.02
CA LEU A 101 7.23 -5.83 6.16
C LEU A 101 6.88 -4.58 6.97
N ALA A 102 6.60 -3.46 6.31
CA ALA A 102 6.24 -2.22 7.00
C ALA A 102 5.02 -2.44 7.89
N SER A 103 3.95 -3.05 7.35
CA SER A 103 2.73 -3.34 8.11
C SER A 103 2.96 -4.35 9.24
N VAL A 104 3.79 -5.37 9.03
CA VAL A 104 4.12 -6.34 10.08
C VAL A 104 4.92 -5.67 11.19
N ILE A 105 5.93 -4.85 10.87
CA ILE A 105 6.73 -4.13 11.87
C ILE A 105 5.83 -3.18 12.67
N VAL A 106 5.02 -2.35 11.99
CA VAL A 106 4.07 -1.45 12.66
C VAL A 106 3.09 -2.22 13.52
N GLY A 107 2.58 -3.34 13.01
CA GLY A 107 1.63 -4.18 13.71
C GLY A 107 2.19 -4.84 14.96
N MET A 108 3.46 -5.23 14.93
CA MET A 108 4.13 -5.85 16.07
C MET A 108 4.66 -4.85 17.09
N THR A 109 4.96 -3.60 16.68
CA THR A 109 5.65 -2.63 17.54
C THR A 109 4.80 -1.45 17.98
N ILE A 110 3.83 -1.02 17.16
CA ILE A 110 3.10 0.23 17.38
C ILE A 110 1.59 -0.01 17.50
N THR A 111 0.98 -0.66 16.51
CA THR A 111 -0.48 -0.78 16.42
C THR A 111 -0.85 -2.15 15.82
N PRO A 112 -1.30 -3.12 16.63
CA PRO A 112 -1.65 -4.46 16.14
C PRO A 112 -2.66 -4.46 14.97
N GLY A 113 -3.51 -3.45 14.89
CA GLY A 113 -4.47 -3.26 13.79
C GLY A 113 -3.84 -3.06 12.41
N ALA A 114 -2.53 -2.82 12.31
CA ALA A 114 -1.85 -2.74 11.01
C ALA A 114 -1.60 -4.12 10.37
N LEU A 115 -1.58 -5.20 11.15
CA LEU A 115 -1.28 -6.55 10.63
C LEU A 115 -2.21 -7.01 9.51
N PRO A 116 -3.54 -6.92 9.60
CA PRO A 116 -4.43 -7.32 8.52
C PRO A 116 -4.20 -6.56 7.22
N TYR A 117 -3.77 -5.30 7.30
CA TYR A 117 -3.48 -4.46 6.14
C TYR A 117 -2.13 -4.78 5.46
N ALA A 118 -1.34 -5.71 5.99
CA ALA A 118 -0.07 -6.12 5.35
C ALA A 118 -0.28 -6.60 3.91
N VAL A 119 -1.42 -7.20 3.62
CA VAL A 119 -1.80 -7.63 2.26
C VAL A 119 -2.06 -6.43 1.36
N THR A 120 -2.84 -5.47 1.83
CA THR A 120 -3.12 -4.23 1.09
C THR A 120 -1.80 -3.50 0.78
N ALA A 121 -0.93 -3.37 1.78
CA ALA A 121 0.39 -2.75 1.61
C ALA A 121 1.29 -3.52 0.64
N ALA A 122 1.27 -4.87 0.66
CA ALA A 122 1.96 -5.69 -0.31
C ALA A 122 1.43 -5.46 -1.73
N MET A 123 0.10 -5.39 -1.90
CA MET A 123 -0.52 -5.14 -3.20
C MET A 123 -0.23 -3.73 -3.74
N ILE A 124 -0.14 -2.72 -2.88
CA ILE A 124 0.31 -1.37 -3.26
C ILE A 124 1.70 -1.44 -3.88
N GLY A 125 2.65 -2.06 -3.21
CA GLY A 125 4.02 -2.19 -3.70
C GLY A 125 4.15 -3.05 -4.95
N PHE A 126 3.41 -4.16 -5.02
CA PHE A 126 3.35 -5.02 -6.19
C PHE A 126 2.81 -4.27 -7.40
N THR A 127 1.67 -3.60 -7.25
CA THR A 127 1.01 -2.85 -8.32
C THR A 127 1.90 -1.69 -8.78
N ALA A 128 2.54 -0.96 -7.86
CA ALA A 128 3.50 0.10 -8.19
C ALA A 128 4.63 -0.43 -9.09
N GLY A 129 5.22 -1.56 -8.75
CA GLY A 129 6.26 -2.20 -9.56
C GLY A 129 5.77 -2.70 -10.92
N MET A 130 4.55 -3.22 -11.00
CA MET A 130 3.94 -3.63 -12.28
C MET A 130 3.69 -2.43 -13.20
N LEU A 131 3.12 -1.34 -12.66
CA LEU A 131 2.86 -0.12 -13.41
C LEU A 131 4.17 0.60 -13.81
N ALA A 132 5.21 0.50 -12.98
CA ALA A 132 6.55 0.96 -13.34
C ALA A 132 7.12 0.17 -14.52
N ARG A 133 6.97 -1.17 -14.50
CA ARG A 133 7.35 -2.03 -15.64
C ARG A 133 6.58 -1.68 -16.92
N ALA A 134 5.30 -1.30 -16.79
CA ALA A 134 4.49 -0.82 -17.92
C ALA A 134 4.86 0.62 -18.37
N GLY A 135 5.83 1.27 -17.72
CA GLY A 135 6.34 2.59 -18.10
C GLY A 135 5.52 3.78 -17.62
N LEU A 136 4.51 3.58 -16.75
CA LEU A 136 3.66 4.68 -16.29
C LEU A 136 4.41 5.70 -15.42
N PHE A 137 5.55 5.34 -14.84
CA PHE A 137 6.36 6.25 -14.01
C PHE A 137 7.37 7.10 -14.80
N ARG A 138 7.37 7.01 -16.14
CA ARG A 138 8.25 7.83 -16.98
C ARG A 138 7.85 9.31 -17.01
N ARG A 139 6.55 9.60 -16.92
CA ARG A 139 6.00 10.96 -16.95
C ARG A 139 5.12 11.19 -15.73
N LEU A 140 5.15 12.40 -15.17
CA LEU A 140 4.38 12.72 -13.97
C LEU A 140 2.86 12.51 -14.15
N PRO A 141 2.20 12.93 -15.26
CA PRO A 141 0.77 12.69 -15.41
C PRO A 141 0.39 11.21 -15.41
N THR A 142 1.16 10.37 -16.11
CA THR A 142 0.93 8.92 -16.13
C THR A 142 1.24 8.27 -14.78
N ALA A 143 2.21 8.79 -14.05
CA ALA A 143 2.51 8.33 -12.68
C ALA A 143 1.37 8.68 -11.71
N VAL A 144 0.76 9.86 -11.81
CA VAL A 144 -0.42 10.24 -11.01
C VAL A 144 -1.60 9.30 -11.31
N LEU A 145 -1.86 8.99 -12.58
CA LEU A 145 -2.87 7.99 -12.95
C LEU A 145 -2.54 6.60 -12.37
N ALA A 146 -1.27 6.20 -12.39
CA ALA A 146 -0.83 4.96 -11.75
C ALA A 146 -1.11 5.00 -10.23
N GLY A 147 -0.89 6.13 -9.57
CA GLY A 147 -1.26 6.33 -8.16
C GLY A 147 -2.76 6.14 -7.93
N GLY A 148 -3.61 6.73 -8.76
CA GLY A 148 -5.05 6.51 -8.72
C GLY A 148 -5.45 5.03 -8.85
N LEU A 149 -4.85 4.31 -9.81
CA LEU A 149 -5.08 2.87 -9.99
C LEU A 149 -4.62 2.05 -8.77
N ILE A 150 -3.44 2.37 -8.22
CA ILE A 150 -2.95 1.74 -6.98
C ILE A 150 -3.96 1.97 -5.85
N GLY A 151 -4.51 3.17 -5.73
CA GLY A 151 -5.51 3.52 -4.72
C GLY A 151 -6.80 2.74 -4.89
N VAL A 152 -7.31 2.59 -6.11
CA VAL A 152 -8.49 1.75 -6.38
C VAL A 152 -8.25 0.31 -5.93
N VAL A 153 -7.11 -0.28 -6.29
CA VAL A 153 -6.75 -1.64 -5.86
C VAL A 153 -6.66 -1.73 -4.33
N ALA A 154 -6.01 -0.74 -3.69
CA ALA A 154 -5.87 -0.69 -2.24
C ALA A 154 -7.25 -0.59 -1.56
N GLY A 155 -8.12 0.31 -2.01
CA GLY A 155 -9.46 0.52 -1.46
C GLY A 155 -10.34 -0.72 -1.54
N VAL A 156 -10.34 -1.41 -2.67
CA VAL A 156 -11.11 -2.66 -2.85
C VAL A 156 -10.60 -3.77 -1.91
N ILE A 157 -9.29 -3.91 -1.75
CA ILE A 157 -8.71 -4.96 -0.90
C ILE A 157 -8.85 -4.63 0.59
N SER A 158 -8.75 -3.35 0.97
CA SER A 158 -8.87 -2.92 2.36
C SER A 158 -10.30 -2.91 2.88
N ALA A 159 -11.29 -2.68 2.02
CA ALA A 159 -12.68 -2.52 2.42
C ALA A 159 -13.26 -3.68 3.26
N PRO A 160 -13.08 -4.97 2.91
CA PRO A 160 -13.54 -6.07 3.74
C PRO A 160 -12.80 -6.16 5.08
N ILE A 161 -11.51 -5.78 5.12
CA ILE A 161 -10.74 -5.73 6.36
C ILE A 161 -11.33 -4.65 7.28
N THR A 162 -11.54 -3.46 6.74
CA THR A 162 -12.14 -2.33 7.47
C THR A 162 -13.54 -2.66 7.98
N ALA A 163 -14.39 -3.25 7.13
CA ALA A 163 -15.77 -3.57 7.48
C ALA A 163 -15.85 -4.73 8.50
N PHE A 164 -15.18 -5.86 8.22
CA PHE A 164 -15.43 -7.10 8.94
C PHE A 164 -14.46 -7.37 10.09
N VAL A 165 -13.23 -6.87 10.01
CA VAL A 165 -12.26 -7.01 11.10
C VAL A 165 -12.41 -5.89 12.12
N PHE A 166 -12.67 -4.66 11.65
CA PHE A 166 -12.67 -3.47 12.51
C PHE A 166 -14.06 -2.82 12.69
N GLY A 167 -15.13 -3.38 12.11
CA GLY A 167 -16.46 -2.80 12.26
C GLY A 167 -16.55 -1.34 11.81
N ASN A 168 -15.79 -0.95 10.78
CA ASN A 168 -15.65 0.43 10.27
C ASN A 168 -14.97 1.42 11.22
N ALA A 169 -14.35 0.95 12.32
CA ALA A 169 -13.65 1.78 13.29
C ALA A 169 -12.12 1.78 13.06
N SER A 170 -11.65 1.69 11.82
CA SER A 170 -10.22 1.64 11.49
C SER A 170 -9.74 2.89 10.77
N GLY A 171 -8.44 3.16 10.87
CA GLY A 171 -7.80 4.26 10.19
C GLY A 171 -7.79 5.56 11.00
N SER A 172 -7.63 6.69 10.30
CA SER A 172 -7.66 8.02 10.93
C SER A 172 -9.08 8.46 11.24
N VAL A 173 -9.19 9.50 12.09
CA VAL A 173 -10.48 10.14 12.40
C VAL A 173 -11.22 10.57 11.13
N GLY A 174 -10.51 11.11 10.12
CA GLY A 174 -11.10 11.50 8.86
C GLY A 174 -11.66 10.33 8.04
N GLN A 175 -10.98 9.18 8.04
CA GLN A 175 -11.49 7.97 7.37
C GLN A 175 -12.75 7.43 8.04
N SER A 176 -12.74 7.35 9.38
CA SER A 176 -13.92 6.90 10.14
C SER A 176 -15.11 7.84 9.94
N ALA A 177 -14.87 9.15 9.87
CA ALA A 177 -15.91 10.14 9.59
C ALA A 177 -16.52 9.98 8.18
N LEU A 178 -15.70 9.71 7.17
CA LEU A 178 -16.20 9.41 5.82
C LEU A 178 -17.06 8.15 5.78
N ILE A 179 -16.62 7.07 6.45
CA ILE A 179 -17.40 5.84 6.55
C ILE A 179 -18.73 6.10 7.24
N ALA A 180 -18.73 6.80 8.37
CA ALA A 180 -19.95 7.16 9.10
C ALA A 180 -20.89 7.99 8.24
N THR A 181 -20.37 8.90 7.43
CA THR A 181 -21.17 9.69 6.48
C THR A 181 -21.85 8.80 5.44
N PHE A 182 -21.12 7.86 4.83
CA PHE A 182 -21.72 6.91 3.89
C PHE A 182 -22.75 5.99 4.55
N GLN A 183 -22.55 5.60 5.80
CA GLN A 183 -23.55 4.83 6.56
C GLN A 183 -24.80 5.67 6.86
N ALA A 184 -24.66 6.94 7.18
CA ALA A 184 -25.80 7.85 7.38
C ALA A 184 -26.67 7.99 6.12
N PHE A 185 -26.08 7.80 4.93
CA PHE A 185 -26.83 7.71 3.66
C PHE A 185 -27.46 6.32 3.41
N GLY A 186 -27.55 5.46 4.42
CA GLY A 186 -28.21 4.15 4.32
C GLY A 186 -27.35 3.03 3.70
N ASN A 187 -26.04 3.24 3.53
CA ASN A 187 -25.18 2.19 3.02
C ASN A 187 -24.78 1.21 4.14
N GLY A 188 -24.82 -0.10 3.84
CA GLY A 188 -24.31 -1.12 4.75
C GLY A 188 -22.78 -1.02 4.94
N MET A 189 -22.26 -1.67 6.00
CA MET A 189 -20.86 -1.58 6.43
C MET A 189 -19.84 -1.76 5.30
N LEU A 190 -19.94 -2.84 4.54
CA LEU A 190 -19.00 -3.14 3.45
C LEU A 190 -19.08 -2.09 2.35
N LYS A 191 -20.30 -1.66 1.98
CA LYS A 191 -20.49 -0.67 0.94
C LYS A 191 -19.95 0.69 1.38
N ALA A 192 -20.17 1.10 2.63
CA ALA A 192 -19.63 2.34 3.18
C ALA A 192 -18.09 2.33 3.21
N ALA A 193 -17.47 1.23 3.65
CA ALA A 193 -16.02 1.07 3.61
C ALA A 193 -15.46 1.07 2.19
N THR A 194 -16.14 0.40 1.24
CA THR A 194 -15.74 0.40 -0.17
C THR A 194 -15.82 1.80 -0.79
N LEU A 195 -16.91 2.54 -0.55
CA LEU A 195 -17.06 3.91 -1.05
C LEU A 195 -16.00 4.84 -0.47
N GLN A 196 -15.72 4.72 0.83
CA GLN A 196 -14.63 5.47 1.47
C GLN A 196 -13.29 5.17 0.79
N GLY A 197 -12.93 3.90 0.62
CA GLY A 197 -11.70 3.50 -0.05
C GLY A 197 -11.61 3.98 -1.49
N LEU A 198 -12.70 3.88 -2.26
CA LEU A 198 -12.72 4.34 -3.66
C LEU A 198 -12.63 5.86 -3.82
N VAL A 199 -12.99 6.63 -2.80
CA VAL A 199 -12.88 8.10 -2.81
C VAL A 199 -11.52 8.55 -2.26
N ALA A 200 -11.12 8.04 -1.09
CA ALA A 200 -9.94 8.52 -0.39
C ALA A 200 -8.63 7.90 -0.90
N ASP A 201 -8.60 6.59 -1.15
CA ASP A 201 -7.36 5.90 -1.49
C ASP A 201 -6.76 6.30 -2.85
N PRO A 202 -7.54 6.56 -3.93
CA PRO A 202 -6.97 7.08 -5.17
C PRO A 202 -6.28 8.43 -5.01
N LEU A 203 -6.85 9.32 -4.20
CA LEU A 203 -6.25 10.63 -3.90
C LEU A 203 -4.98 10.45 -3.05
N ASP A 204 -5.06 9.62 -2.02
CA ASP A 204 -3.93 9.29 -1.15
C ASP A 204 -2.76 8.70 -1.95
N LYS A 205 -3.02 7.73 -2.81
CA LYS A 205 -1.96 7.06 -3.58
C LYS A 205 -1.47 7.91 -4.76
N ALA A 206 -2.30 8.76 -5.34
CA ALA A 206 -1.84 9.76 -6.31
C ALA A 206 -0.83 10.73 -5.67
N LEU A 207 -1.14 11.25 -4.47
CA LEU A 207 -0.24 12.12 -3.71
C LEU A 207 1.03 11.36 -3.27
N THR A 208 0.87 10.12 -2.78
CA THR A 208 1.99 9.22 -2.46
C THR A 208 2.95 9.08 -3.64
N VAL A 209 2.42 8.86 -4.84
CA VAL A 209 3.22 8.72 -6.07
C VAL A 209 3.92 10.03 -6.44
N VAL A 210 3.25 11.18 -6.29
CA VAL A 210 3.89 12.49 -6.53
C VAL A 210 5.09 12.68 -5.61
N LEU A 211 4.94 12.40 -4.32
CA LEU A 211 6.03 12.48 -3.34
C LEU A 211 7.14 11.47 -3.64
N ALA A 212 6.80 10.23 -3.97
CA ALA A 212 7.77 9.22 -4.38
C ALA A 212 8.57 9.65 -5.63
N MET A 213 7.90 10.22 -6.63
CA MET A 213 8.54 10.75 -7.84
C MET A 213 9.43 11.96 -7.54
N ALA A 214 9.03 12.83 -6.61
CA ALA A 214 9.87 13.95 -6.17
C ALA A 214 11.16 13.45 -5.52
N ILE A 215 11.06 12.46 -4.63
CA ILE A 215 12.23 11.81 -4.01
C ILE A 215 13.13 11.18 -5.10
N LEU A 216 12.54 10.41 -6.02
CA LEU A 216 13.30 9.75 -7.10
C LEU A 216 14.07 10.74 -7.97
N LYS A 217 13.47 11.88 -8.28
CA LYS A 217 14.15 12.96 -9.07
C LYS A 217 15.26 13.64 -8.28
N GLY A 218 15.20 13.65 -6.97
CA GLY A 218 16.24 14.18 -6.08
C GLY A 218 17.42 13.25 -5.87
N LEU A 219 17.27 11.95 -6.19
CA LEU A 219 18.34 10.97 -6.02
C LEU A 219 19.39 11.07 -7.14
N PRO A 220 20.68 10.91 -6.82
CA PRO A 220 21.74 10.88 -7.83
C PRO A 220 21.53 9.76 -8.85
N PRO A 221 21.71 9.99 -10.16
CA PRO A 221 21.56 8.94 -11.18
C PRO A 221 22.43 7.71 -10.90
N GLY A 222 23.66 7.90 -10.40
CA GLY A 222 24.56 6.79 -10.04
C GLY A 222 24.03 5.89 -8.93
N PHE A 223 23.14 6.40 -8.05
CA PHE A 223 22.46 5.57 -7.06
C PHE A 223 21.38 4.72 -7.73
N LEU A 224 20.57 5.32 -8.60
CA LEU A 224 19.46 4.65 -9.29
C LEU A 224 19.97 3.54 -10.24
N HIS A 225 21.10 3.76 -10.91
CA HIS A 225 21.73 2.75 -11.77
C HIS A 225 22.25 1.50 -11.02
N ARG A 226 22.33 1.51 -9.69
CA ARG A 226 22.65 0.33 -8.89
C ARG A 226 21.52 -0.72 -8.89
N PHE A 227 20.31 -0.32 -9.28
CA PHE A 227 19.15 -1.20 -9.30
C PHE A 227 18.95 -1.76 -10.72
N PRO A 228 19.09 -3.08 -10.93
CA PRO A 228 18.92 -3.71 -12.25
C PRO A 228 17.57 -3.38 -12.87
N PHE A 229 16.51 -3.37 -12.05
CA PHE A 229 15.15 -3.10 -12.53
C PHE A 229 14.99 -1.71 -13.16
N VAL A 230 15.60 -0.66 -12.60
CA VAL A 230 15.58 0.70 -13.19
C VAL A 230 16.29 0.70 -14.54
N ARG A 231 17.45 0.06 -14.59
CA ARG A 231 18.31 0.01 -15.79
C ARG A 231 17.62 -0.76 -16.90
N ASP A 232 17.09 -1.95 -16.60
CA ASP A 232 16.54 -2.86 -17.60
C ASP A 232 15.17 -2.38 -18.15
N GLN A 233 14.41 -1.64 -17.34
CA GLN A 233 13.08 -1.15 -17.73
C GLN A 233 13.06 0.31 -18.20
N HIS A 234 14.20 1.01 -18.20
CA HIS A 234 14.30 2.44 -18.57
C HIS A 234 13.21 3.30 -17.90
N ILE A 235 12.97 3.06 -16.58
CA ILE A 235 11.84 3.62 -15.85
C ILE A 235 11.93 5.14 -15.71
N LEU A 236 13.16 5.66 -15.60
CA LEU A 236 13.44 7.09 -15.53
C LEU A 236 14.09 7.48 -16.86
N ALA A 237 13.38 8.25 -17.68
CA ALA A 237 13.97 8.84 -18.87
C ALA A 237 15.20 9.65 -18.47
N SER A 238 16.36 9.34 -19.03
CA SER A 238 17.56 10.12 -18.83
C SER A 238 17.33 11.54 -19.36
N ARG A 239 17.90 12.54 -18.71
CA ARG A 239 17.84 13.93 -19.18
C ARG A 239 18.39 14.06 -20.61
N SER A 240 19.30 13.15 -21.00
CA SER A 240 19.85 13.02 -22.37
C SER A 240 18.83 12.47 -23.36
N ASP A 241 17.86 11.65 -22.94
CA ASP A 241 16.83 11.09 -23.83
C ASP A 241 15.75 12.13 -24.15
N LEU A 242 15.50 13.06 -23.22
CA LEU A 242 14.59 14.18 -23.43
C LEU A 242 15.16 15.25 -24.37
N VAL A 243 16.48 15.41 -24.41
CA VAL A 243 17.18 16.34 -25.32
C VAL A 243 17.28 15.77 -26.74
N ARG A 244 17.24 14.46 -26.92
CA ARG A 244 17.26 13.82 -28.25
C ARG A 244 15.87 13.66 -28.89
N ALA A 245 14.80 13.87 -28.12
CA ALA A 245 13.41 13.73 -28.58
C ALA A 245 12.71 15.07 -28.85
N GLY A 246 13.39 16.20 -28.65
CA GLY A 246 12.96 17.56 -29.02
C GLY A 246 13.91 18.19 -30.01
#